data_ee8d85894020fee83f878cbbe2746b1f
#
_entry.id   ee8d85894020fee83f878cbbe2746b1f
#
_cell.length_a   1.000
_cell.length_b   1.000
_cell.length_c   1.000
_cell.angle_alpha   90.00
_cell.angle_beta   90.00
_cell.angle_gamma   90.00
#
_symmetry.space_group_name_H-M   'P 1'
#
loop_
_entity.id
_entity.type
_entity.pdbx_description
1 polymer ?
#
loop_
_entity_poly.entity_id
_entity_poly.type
_entity_poly.pdbx_seq_one_letter_code
_entity_poly.pdbx_strand_id
1 'polypeptide(L)'
;YIKVYDADGNEKSSTEIEQPQGEDGMELSLGVNSIVLDKDENLVCNVNIWGWGATSDSYFDEYRIMVFDKNGNKTADNKIENYLDRMYADNEGVIHTTQYGENGQEMVTVDVATGTFGDGVTIGETYFSTCFFNEDNNMVAPSGTGLYEINMKTGEKTKYMNLIGCGVSPSSLQTVGILSNGTLAAFITYYSELDQKSISELVKFKEITKEEWGNKKTLLLACDYLDSSIEQLVLEANRKATDYVIDVVEYVSSGEEEDYYEARNQYYAALASNKDIDIVVFSYNGYSSLQNFAKKGLLTDLTPLMEANGSIKKSDIFDSIVNICSMNDKLVALPTGFGISTLVANPQVVGNGESWTVKEAMDLLNSMPEGTKFTQYATRDGMLEDLIDLNYRSFIDIEKGKCDLDNEEFKDVLRFSALFPKEYDYDDDSYADPYEELGAGRTICDTCYLSDYSVLQVYERIFGTPGNYIGYPTSEENGALINMDGAIGITTNADDPQACFDLIAPLYKLRTYEDGTNMYSLPIRKDSFKNMTEKWKTKESYDTWYLNETLGELEMQPPTQEQIDIIEKNINNAIGVQGALPTEIKNIIMEEASAFYSGDKTVDEVTPLIQSRVTIYLSETN
;
A
#
# COMPACT_ATOMS: atom_id res chain seq x y z
N TYR A 1 11.31 -35.00 -12.09
CA TYR A 1 10.87 -36.41 -11.94
C TYR A 1 9.44 -36.46 -11.43
N ILE A 2 8.59 -37.32 -12.01
CA ILE A 2 7.32 -37.76 -11.45
C ILE A 2 7.59 -39.01 -10.62
N LYS A 3 7.32 -38.93 -9.32
CA LYS A 3 7.49 -40.06 -8.40
C LYS A 3 6.15 -40.52 -7.87
N VAL A 4 5.89 -41.82 -7.96
CA VAL A 4 4.68 -42.45 -7.43
C VAL A 4 5.04 -43.24 -6.18
N TYR A 5 4.32 -43.04 -5.11
CA TYR A 5 4.50 -43.71 -3.83
C TYR A 5 3.25 -44.55 -3.48
N ASP A 6 3.43 -45.61 -2.71
CA ASP A 6 2.29 -46.30 -2.09
C ASP A 6 1.79 -45.55 -0.82
N ALA A 7 0.74 -46.09 -0.21
CA ALA A 7 0.16 -45.50 1.01
C ALA A 7 1.11 -45.54 2.22
N ASP A 8 2.14 -46.37 2.20
CA ASP A 8 3.17 -46.51 3.23
C ASP A 8 4.40 -45.61 2.96
N GLY A 9 4.40 -44.88 1.84
CA GLY A 9 5.48 -43.95 1.46
C GLY A 9 6.63 -44.63 0.69
N ASN A 10 6.48 -45.87 0.20
CA ASN A 10 7.49 -46.53 -0.61
C ASN A 10 7.36 -46.08 -2.07
N GLU A 11 8.48 -45.76 -2.72
CA GLU A 11 8.52 -45.37 -4.13
C GLU A 11 8.17 -46.57 -5.02
N LYS A 12 7.12 -46.44 -5.83
CA LYS A 12 6.68 -47.44 -6.81
C LYS A 12 7.29 -47.22 -8.19
N SER A 13 7.37 -45.96 -8.60
CA SER A 13 7.97 -45.60 -9.87
C SER A 13 8.55 -44.18 -9.80
N SER A 14 9.53 -43.92 -10.66
CA SER A 14 10.11 -42.62 -10.90
C SER A 14 10.29 -42.41 -12.39
N THR A 15 9.61 -41.42 -12.95
CA THR A 15 9.70 -41.05 -14.37
C THR A 15 10.40 -39.70 -14.49
N GLU A 16 11.48 -39.69 -15.26
CA GLU A 16 12.17 -38.42 -15.56
C GLU A 16 11.37 -37.65 -16.61
N ILE A 17 11.14 -36.37 -16.36
CA ILE A 17 10.64 -35.44 -17.37
C ILE A 17 11.88 -34.97 -18.13
N GLU A 18 11.99 -35.38 -19.40
CA GLU A 18 13.12 -35.00 -20.24
C GLU A 18 13.22 -33.48 -20.33
N GLN A 19 14.39 -32.95 -20.01
CA GLN A 19 14.65 -31.54 -20.15
C GLN A 19 14.73 -31.20 -21.65
N PRO A 20 13.94 -30.24 -22.14
CA PRO A 20 13.97 -29.83 -23.52
C PRO A 20 15.34 -29.27 -23.90
N GLN A 21 15.79 -29.53 -25.12
CA GLN A 21 17.03 -28.96 -25.64
C GLN A 21 16.70 -27.79 -26.57
N GLY A 22 17.31 -26.64 -26.31
CA GLY A 22 17.19 -25.46 -27.16
C GLY A 22 18.02 -25.58 -28.43
N GLU A 23 17.62 -24.83 -29.44
CA GLU A 23 18.41 -24.66 -30.68
C GLU A 23 19.60 -23.71 -30.40
N ASP A 24 20.67 -23.84 -31.17
CA ASP A 24 21.86 -22.95 -31.14
C ASP A 24 22.54 -22.78 -29.76
N GLY A 25 22.46 -23.80 -28.89
CA GLY A 25 23.10 -23.77 -27.57
C GLY A 25 22.34 -22.98 -26.48
N MET A 26 21.09 -22.72 -26.72
CA MET A 26 20.19 -22.14 -25.70
C MET A 26 19.97 -23.18 -24.58
N GLU A 27 20.19 -22.78 -23.35
CA GLU A 27 19.84 -23.58 -22.18
C GLU A 27 18.36 -23.33 -21.83
N LEU A 28 17.55 -24.40 -21.91
CA LEU A 28 16.13 -24.33 -21.54
C LEU A 28 15.92 -24.86 -20.12
N SER A 29 15.05 -24.18 -19.40
CA SER A 29 14.53 -24.57 -18.10
C SER A 29 13.12 -25.10 -18.23
N LEU A 30 12.71 -26.00 -17.33
CA LEU A 30 11.36 -26.54 -17.26
C LEU A 30 10.82 -26.37 -15.86
N GLY A 31 9.66 -25.72 -15.75
CA GLY A 31 8.89 -25.58 -14.52
C GLY A 31 7.53 -26.24 -14.62
N VAL A 32 7.06 -26.76 -13.50
CA VAL A 32 5.68 -27.26 -13.36
C VAL A 32 4.90 -26.26 -12.54
N ASN A 33 3.95 -25.56 -13.17
CA ASN A 33 3.17 -24.48 -12.53
C ASN A 33 2.01 -25.01 -11.70
N SER A 34 1.32 -26.04 -12.19
CA SER A 34 0.23 -26.68 -11.46
C SER A 34 0.07 -28.15 -11.84
N ILE A 35 -0.52 -28.91 -10.93
CA ILE A 35 -0.77 -30.34 -11.07
C ILE A 35 -2.18 -30.64 -10.57
N VAL A 36 -2.96 -31.38 -11.36
CA VAL A 36 -4.27 -31.88 -10.99
C VAL A 36 -4.45 -33.34 -11.42
N LEU A 37 -5.43 -34.03 -10.83
CA LEU A 37 -5.85 -35.37 -11.27
C LEU A 37 -7.11 -35.23 -12.10
N ASP A 38 -7.14 -35.88 -13.24
CA ASP A 38 -8.37 -36.04 -14.04
C ASP A 38 -9.29 -37.14 -13.45
N LYS A 39 -10.45 -37.34 -14.08
CA LYS A 39 -11.44 -38.36 -13.67
C LYS A 39 -10.93 -39.78 -13.72
N ASP A 40 -9.87 -40.05 -14.49
CA ASP A 40 -9.28 -41.38 -14.66
C ASP A 40 -8.04 -41.58 -13.76
N GLU A 41 -7.83 -40.65 -12.82
CA GLU A 41 -6.67 -40.56 -11.90
C GLU A 41 -5.34 -40.37 -12.62
N ASN A 42 -5.34 -39.80 -13.84
CA ASN A 42 -4.11 -39.39 -14.50
C ASN A 42 -3.64 -38.03 -13.92
N LEU A 43 -2.34 -37.90 -13.83
CA LEU A 43 -1.69 -36.65 -13.41
C LEU A 43 -1.60 -35.71 -14.61
N VAL A 44 -2.26 -34.57 -14.54
CA VAL A 44 -2.21 -33.52 -15.56
C VAL A 44 -1.35 -32.39 -15.04
N CYS A 45 -0.27 -32.11 -15.75
CA CYS A 45 0.72 -31.08 -15.39
C CYS A 45 0.66 -29.92 -16.38
N ASN A 46 0.55 -28.71 -15.86
CA ASN A 46 0.83 -27.48 -16.60
C ASN A 46 2.32 -27.21 -16.51
N VAL A 47 3.00 -27.21 -17.65
CA VAL A 47 4.44 -27.09 -17.76
C VAL A 47 4.80 -25.87 -18.58
N ASN A 48 5.73 -25.08 -18.07
CA ASN A 48 6.36 -23.98 -18.79
C ASN A 48 7.81 -24.34 -19.11
N ILE A 49 8.23 -24.08 -20.34
CA ILE A 49 9.59 -24.27 -20.83
C ILE A 49 10.10 -22.91 -21.29
N TRP A 50 11.17 -22.42 -20.68
CA TRP A 50 11.73 -21.11 -21.02
C TRP A 50 13.26 -21.11 -21.04
N GLY A 51 13.84 -20.15 -21.74
CA GLY A 51 15.28 -19.97 -21.78
C GLY A 51 15.70 -18.70 -22.49
N TRP A 52 16.96 -18.35 -22.29
CA TRP A 52 17.58 -17.19 -22.91
C TRP A 52 18.69 -17.65 -23.85
N GLY A 53 18.73 -17.10 -25.05
CA GLY A 53 19.80 -17.32 -25.99
C GLY A 53 21.03 -16.44 -25.71
N ALA A 54 22.04 -16.55 -26.55
CA ALA A 54 23.29 -15.81 -26.41
C ALA A 54 23.14 -14.28 -26.61
N THR A 55 22.01 -13.83 -27.14
CA THR A 55 21.67 -12.40 -27.32
C THR A 55 20.44 -12.05 -26.51
N SER A 56 20.34 -10.80 -26.04
CA SER A 56 19.21 -10.30 -25.23
C SER A 56 17.85 -10.44 -25.91
N ASP A 57 17.81 -10.56 -27.25
CA ASP A 57 16.59 -10.61 -28.03
C ASP A 57 16.12 -12.05 -28.32
N SER A 58 16.87 -13.06 -27.87
CA SER A 58 16.53 -14.48 -28.09
C SER A 58 15.98 -15.09 -26.80
N TYR A 59 14.69 -14.89 -26.56
CA TYR A 59 13.94 -15.53 -25.47
C TYR A 59 13.02 -16.62 -26.04
N PHE A 60 13.00 -17.77 -25.40
CA PHE A 60 12.09 -18.89 -25.70
C PHE A 60 11.13 -19.05 -24.54
N ASP A 61 9.84 -19.17 -24.83
CA ASP A 61 8.79 -19.41 -23.86
C ASP A 61 7.70 -20.30 -24.50
N GLU A 62 7.41 -21.42 -23.87
CA GLU A 62 6.43 -22.39 -24.36
C GLU A 62 5.65 -23.01 -23.20
N TYR A 63 4.32 -23.06 -23.33
CA TYR A 63 3.43 -23.70 -22.37
C TYR A 63 2.95 -25.03 -22.90
N ARG A 64 2.87 -26.05 -22.03
CA ARG A 64 2.47 -27.42 -22.40
C ARG A 64 1.59 -28.04 -21.32
N ILE A 65 0.66 -28.89 -21.75
CA ILE A 65 -0.06 -29.83 -20.89
C ILE A 65 0.53 -31.21 -21.08
N MET A 66 1.14 -31.75 -20.03
CA MET A 66 1.66 -33.11 -19.98
C MET A 66 0.76 -33.99 -19.12
N VAL A 67 0.41 -35.15 -19.63
CA VAL A 67 -0.44 -36.13 -18.91
C VAL A 67 0.36 -37.38 -18.61
N PHE A 68 0.29 -37.84 -17.37
CA PHE A 68 0.93 -39.07 -16.91
C PHE A 68 -0.12 -40.01 -16.32
N ASP A 69 -0.05 -41.28 -16.67
CA ASP A 69 -0.92 -42.30 -16.09
C ASP A 69 -0.57 -42.57 -14.61
N LYS A 70 -1.41 -43.34 -13.92
CA LYS A 70 -1.19 -43.71 -12.52
C LYS A 70 0.08 -44.50 -12.22
N ASN A 71 0.80 -44.97 -13.25
CA ASN A 71 2.09 -45.60 -13.11
C ASN A 71 3.25 -44.64 -13.39
N GLY A 72 2.95 -43.39 -13.75
CA GLY A 72 3.90 -42.34 -14.07
C GLY A 72 4.37 -42.33 -15.53
N ASN A 73 3.72 -43.08 -16.45
CA ASN A 73 4.07 -43.05 -17.88
C ASN A 73 3.42 -41.82 -18.55
N LYS A 74 4.19 -41.09 -19.34
CA LYS A 74 3.66 -39.93 -20.09
C LYS A 74 2.75 -40.47 -21.24
N THR A 75 1.48 -40.01 -21.21
CA THR A 75 0.44 -40.43 -22.17
C THR A 75 0.06 -39.32 -23.15
N ALA A 76 0.28 -38.06 -22.80
CA ALA A 76 0.09 -36.91 -23.68
C ALA A 76 1.12 -35.81 -23.38
N ASP A 77 1.40 -34.99 -24.41
CA ASP A 77 2.32 -33.85 -24.34
C ASP A 77 1.90 -32.82 -25.39
N ASN A 78 1.03 -31.89 -25.00
CA ASN A 78 0.38 -30.94 -25.90
C ASN A 78 0.88 -29.53 -25.65
N LYS A 79 1.38 -28.89 -26.72
CA LYS A 79 1.66 -27.46 -26.68
C LYS A 79 0.33 -26.68 -26.63
N ILE A 80 0.30 -25.64 -25.82
CA ILE A 80 -0.83 -24.68 -25.72
C ILE A 80 -0.37 -23.29 -26.16
N GLU A 81 -1.28 -22.54 -26.80
CA GLU A 81 -0.94 -21.23 -27.36
C GLU A 81 -1.02 -20.10 -26.32
N ASN A 82 -1.86 -20.28 -25.30
CA ASN A 82 -2.10 -19.26 -24.28
C ASN A 82 -1.40 -19.62 -22.97
N TYR A 83 -0.98 -18.60 -22.24
CA TYR A 83 -0.55 -18.76 -20.85
C TYR A 83 -1.65 -19.45 -20.05
N LEU A 84 -1.25 -20.43 -19.26
CA LEU A 84 -2.13 -21.17 -18.38
C LEU A 84 -1.61 -20.98 -16.95
N ASP A 85 -2.38 -20.28 -16.13
CA ASP A 85 -1.97 -19.99 -14.74
C ASP A 85 -2.04 -21.27 -13.89
N ARG A 86 -3.18 -21.62 -13.40
CA ARG A 86 -3.41 -22.82 -12.59
C ARG A 86 -4.52 -23.67 -13.17
N MET A 87 -4.43 -24.96 -12.91
CA MET A 87 -5.51 -25.89 -13.24
C MET A 87 -6.24 -26.32 -11.96
N TYR A 88 -7.54 -26.57 -12.11
CA TYR A 88 -8.43 -27.02 -11.04
C TYR A 88 -9.26 -28.18 -11.60
N ALA A 89 -9.37 -29.28 -10.85
CA ALA A 89 -10.23 -30.40 -11.22
C ALA A 89 -11.52 -30.31 -10.38
N ASP A 90 -12.67 -30.36 -11.05
CA ASP A 90 -13.97 -30.41 -10.38
C ASP A 90 -14.29 -31.85 -9.90
N ASN A 91 -15.47 -32.02 -9.26
CA ASN A 91 -15.87 -33.33 -8.71
C ASN A 91 -16.13 -34.39 -9.79
N GLU A 92 -16.32 -33.98 -11.04
CA GLU A 92 -16.48 -34.87 -12.18
C GLU A 92 -15.14 -35.16 -12.87
N GLY A 93 -14.05 -34.51 -12.40
CA GLY A 93 -12.70 -34.62 -12.94
C GLY A 93 -12.51 -33.83 -14.24
N VAL A 94 -13.42 -32.86 -14.50
CA VAL A 94 -13.24 -31.87 -15.57
C VAL A 94 -12.19 -30.88 -15.11
N ILE A 95 -11.23 -30.56 -15.99
CA ILE A 95 -10.17 -29.62 -15.65
C ILE A 95 -10.55 -28.23 -16.12
N HIS A 96 -10.38 -27.27 -15.23
CA HIS A 96 -10.65 -25.87 -15.43
C HIS A 96 -9.38 -25.06 -15.26
N THR A 97 -9.32 -23.87 -15.89
CA THR A 97 -8.31 -22.83 -15.66
C THR A 97 -8.94 -21.46 -15.76
N THR A 98 -8.21 -20.44 -15.34
CA THR A 98 -8.62 -19.04 -15.52
C THR A 98 -7.90 -18.43 -16.72
N GLN A 99 -8.59 -17.57 -17.45
CA GLN A 99 -8.03 -16.71 -18.51
C GLN A 99 -8.67 -15.34 -18.47
N TYR A 100 -8.04 -14.35 -19.12
CA TYR A 100 -8.65 -13.03 -19.32
C TYR A 100 -9.52 -13.04 -20.57
N GLY A 101 -10.81 -12.76 -20.42
CA GLY A 101 -11.78 -12.55 -21.47
C GLY A 101 -12.10 -11.08 -21.69
N GLU A 102 -13.05 -10.78 -22.60
CA GLU A 102 -13.47 -9.40 -22.89
C GLU A 102 -14.15 -8.69 -21.71
N ASN A 103 -14.72 -9.45 -20.76
CA ASN A 103 -15.48 -8.94 -19.61
C ASN A 103 -14.79 -9.24 -18.25
N GLY A 104 -13.47 -9.35 -18.24
CA GLY A 104 -12.69 -9.70 -17.06
C GLY A 104 -12.27 -11.16 -17.03
N GLN A 105 -11.95 -11.67 -15.84
CA GLN A 105 -11.47 -13.03 -15.67
C GLN A 105 -12.59 -14.07 -15.89
N GLU A 106 -12.28 -15.09 -16.66
CA GLU A 106 -13.19 -16.19 -16.99
C GLU A 106 -12.63 -17.53 -16.52
N MET A 107 -13.51 -18.39 -16.04
CA MET A 107 -13.20 -19.81 -15.82
C MET A 107 -13.56 -20.60 -17.07
N VAL A 108 -12.62 -21.29 -17.63
CA VAL A 108 -12.78 -22.12 -18.84
C VAL A 108 -12.44 -23.57 -18.55
N THR A 109 -13.03 -24.50 -19.31
CA THR A 109 -12.63 -25.92 -19.30
C THR A 109 -11.41 -26.15 -20.16
N VAL A 110 -10.60 -27.15 -19.82
CA VAL A 110 -9.39 -27.54 -20.57
C VAL A 110 -9.57 -28.93 -21.13
N ASP A 111 -9.54 -29.06 -22.44
CA ASP A 111 -9.43 -30.38 -23.10
C ASP A 111 -7.94 -30.80 -23.08
N VAL A 112 -7.61 -31.69 -22.16
CA VAL A 112 -6.23 -32.16 -21.97
C VAL A 112 -5.67 -32.98 -23.14
N ALA A 113 -6.55 -33.54 -23.99
CA ALA A 113 -6.13 -34.33 -25.15
C ALA A 113 -5.68 -33.43 -26.31
N THR A 114 -6.23 -32.25 -26.43
CA THR A 114 -5.95 -31.29 -27.53
C THR A 114 -5.22 -30.04 -27.06
N GLY A 115 -5.28 -29.71 -25.74
CA GLY A 115 -4.77 -28.47 -25.21
C GLY A 115 -5.66 -27.25 -25.51
N THR A 116 -6.91 -27.49 -25.93
CA THR A 116 -7.85 -26.39 -26.27
C THR A 116 -8.74 -26.03 -25.10
N PHE A 117 -9.25 -24.79 -25.10
CA PHE A 117 -10.12 -24.26 -24.07
C PHE A 117 -11.59 -24.23 -24.54
N GLY A 118 -12.50 -24.54 -23.62
CA GLY A 118 -13.94 -24.44 -23.85
C GLY A 118 -14.47 -23.02 -23.62
N ASP A 119 -15.80 -22.90 -23.68
CA ASP A 119 -16.48 -21.61 -23.40
C ASP A 119 -16.21 -21.16 -21.96
N GLY A 120 -15.99 -19.85 -21.77
CA GLY A 120 -15.70 -19.23 -20.48
C GLY A 120 -16.95 -18.80 -19.73
N VAL A 121 -16.88 -18.84 -18.41
CA VAL A 121 -17.85 -18.21 -17.50
C VAL A 121 -17.15 -17.08 -16.79
N THR A 122 -17.62 -15.86 -16.96
CA THR A 122 -17.05 -14.67 -16.30
C THR A 122 -17.20 -14.79 -14.79
N ILE A 123 -16.09 -14.75 -14.06
CA ILE A 123 -16.03 -14.87 -12.61
C ILE A 123 -15.65 -13.56 -11.92
N GLY A 124 -15.49 -12.48 -12.71
CA GLY A 124 -14.99 -11.19 -12.25
C GLY A 124 -13.50 -11.26 -11.90
N GLU A 125 -12.93 -10.15 -11.48
CA GLU A 125 -11.55 -10.13 -11.04
C GLU A 125 -11.41 -10.91 -9.73
N THR A 126 -10.80 -12.07 -9.79
CA THR A 126 -10.63 -12.96 -8.64
C THR A 126 -9.30 -13.69 -8.76
N TYR A 127 -8.28 -13.15 -8.08
CA TYR A 127 -7.01 -13.85 -7.94
C TYR A 127 -7.09 -14.81 -6.76
N PHE A 128 -7.06 -16.11 -7.03
CA PHE A 128 -7.00 -17.11 -5.98
C PHE A 128 -5.92 -18.17 -6.28
N SER A 129 -5.19 -18.51 -5.23
CA SER A 129 -4.14 -19.53 -5.32
C SER A 129 -4.67 -20.94 -5.11
N THR A 130 -5.91 -21.08 -4.62
CA THR A 130 -6.53 -22.37 -4.25
C THR A 130 -8.04 -22.29 -4.33
N CYS A 131 -8.68 -23.38 -4.64
CA CYS A 131 -10.14 -23.54 -4.56
C CYS A 131 -10.51 -25.01 -4.29
N PHE A 132 -11.78 -25.27 -4.03
CA PHE A 132 -12.37 -26.61 -4.08
C PHE A 132 -13.76 -26.52 -4.73
N PHE A 133 -14.32 -27.66 -5.12
CA PHE A 133 -15.68 -27.74 -5.64
C PHE A 133 -16.60 -28.35 -4.57
N ASN A 134 -17.75 -27.72 -4.35
CA ASN A 134 -18.75 -28.21 -3.42
C ASN A 134 -19.62 -29.35 -4.02
N GLU A 135 -20.60 -29.87 -3.27
CA GLU A 135 -21.47 -30.96 -3.69
C GLU A 135 -22.28 -30.64 -4.96
N ASP A 136 -22.60 -29.38 -5.20
CA ASP A 136 -23.30 -28.90 -6.41
C ASP A 136 -22.36 -28.64 -7.60
N ASN A 137 -21.08 -28.98 -7.45
CA ASN A 137 -20.01 -28.74 -8.42
C ASN A 137 -19.80 -27.24 -8.73
N ASN A 138 -20.12 -26.36 -7.77
CA ASN A 138 -19.74 -24.96 -7.81
C ASN A 138 -18.36 -24.77 -7.19
N MET A 139 -17.60 -23.83 -7.73
CA MET A 139 -16.27 -23.54 -7.20
C MET A 139 -16.37 -22.68 -5.92
N VAL A 140 -15.60 -23.04 -4.90
CA VAL A 140 -15.43 -22.22 -3.69
C VAL A 140 -13.99 -21.74 -3.60
N ALA A 141 -13.80 -20.43 -3.66
CA ALA A 141 -12.47 -19.80 -3.72
C ALA A 141 -12.38 -18.58 -2.77
N PRO A 142 -11.17 -18.23 -2.32
CA PRO A 142 -10.96 -17.01 -1.54
C PRO A 142 -11.16 -15.76 -2.41
N SER A 143 -11.81 -14.76 -1.85
CA SER A 143 -12.00 -13.44 -2.45
C SER A 143 -12.33 -12.43 -1.35
N GLY A 144 -11.75 -11.21 -1.42
CA GLY A 144 -11.96 -10.17 -0.40
C GLY A 144 -11.73 -10.71 1.01
N THR A 145 -12.72 -10.68 1.87
CA THR A 145 -12.63 -11.06 3.29
C THR A 145 -13.02 -12.52 3.61
N GLY A 146 -13.30 -13.34 2.58
CA GLY A 146 -13.85 -14.68 2.83
C GLY A 146 -13.64 -15.71 1.74
N LEU A 147 -14.35 -16.83 1.88
CA LEU A 147 -14.58 -17.77 0.79
C LEU A 147 -15.90 -17.41 0.11
N TYR A 148 -15.91 -17.51 -1.22
CA TYR A 148 -17.08 -17.28 -2.04
C TYR A 148 -17.36 -18.49 -2.91
N GLU A 149 -18.64 -18.87 -2.97
CA GLU A 149 -19.14 -19.83 -3.93
C GLU A 149 -19.41 -19.13 -5.24
N ILE A 150 -18.88 -19.68 -6.34
CA ILE A 150 -19.05 -19.20 -7.70
C ILE A 150 -19.84 -20.25 -8.47
N ASN A 151 -21.02 -19.88 -8.94
CA ASN A 151 -21.84 -20.74 -9.77
C ASN A 151 -21.18 -20.94 -11.13
N MET A 152 -20.76 -22.18 -11.43
CA MET A 152 -20.00 -22.51 -12.64
C MET A 152 -20.80 -22.37 -13.95
N LYS A 153 -22.11 -22.08 -13.89
CA LYS A 153 -22.97 -21.85 -15.07
C LYS A 153 -23.28 -20.37 -15.31
N THR A 154 -23.34 -19.58 -14.25
CA THR A 154 -23.78 -18.18 -14.33
C THR A 154 -22.70 -17.18 -13.95
N GLY A 155 -21.63 -17.62 -13.29
CA GLY A 155 -20.60 -16.75 -12.69
C GLY A 155 -21.07 -16.01 -11.43
N GLU A 156 -22.32 -16.22 -11.00
CA GLU A 156 -22.84 -15.55 -9.81
C GLU A 156 -22.02 -15.92 -8.57
N LYS A 157 -21.64 -14.93 -7.80
CA LYS A 157 -20.78 -15.04 -6.63
C LYS A 157 -21.60 -14.82 -5.36
N THR A 158 -21.57 -15.78 -4.43
CA THR A 158 -22.21 -15.68 -3.12
C THR A 158 -21.22 -15.96 -2.00
N LYS A 159 -21.31 -15.22 -0.90
CA LYS A 159 -20.40 -15.40 0.26
C LYS A 159 -20.66 -16.77 0.90
N TYR A 160 -19.65 -17.65 0.88
CA TYR A 160 -19.68 -18.98 1.48
C TYR A 160 -19.35 -18.94 2.97
N MET A 161 -18.28 -18.22 3.36
CA MET A 161 -17.92 -17.97 4.75
C MET A 161 -17.05 -16.74 4.92
N ASN A 162 -17.09 -16.15 6.11
CA ASN A 162 -16.21 -15.05 6.51
C ASN A 162 -14.91 -15.61 7.11
N LEU A 163 -13.81 -15.59 6.35
CA LEU A 163 -12.51 -16.07 6.83
C LEU A 163 -11.90 -15.15 7.87
N ILE A 164 -11.98 -13.84 7.65
CA ILE A 164 -11.48 -12.84 8.60
C ILE A 164 -12.15 -13.00 9.97
N GLY A 165 -13.48 -13.19 9.99
CA GLY A 165 -14.22 -13.48 11.22
C GLY A 165 -13.82 -14.79 11.91
N CYS A 166 -13.23 -15.74 11.16
CA CYS A 166 -12.65 -16.98 11.70
C CYS A 166 -11.16 -16.82 12.09
N GLY A 167 -10.59 -15.63 11.94
CA GLY A 167 -9.17 -15.37 12.23
C GLY A 167 -8.21 -15.93 11.17
N VAL A 168 -8.63 -16.05 9.92
CA VAL A 168 -7.83 -16.54 8.79
C VAL A 168 -7.83 -15.50 7.69
N SER A 169 -6.63 -15.12 7.20
CA SER A 169 -6.50 -14.28 6.01
C SER A 169 -6.76 -15.08 4.74
N PRO A 170 -7.59 -14.59 3.82
CA PRO A 170 -7.74 -15.20 2.49
C PRO A 170 -6.42 -15.31 1.71
N SER A 171 -5.53 -14.32 1.86
CA SER A 171 -4.21 -14.29 1.20
C SER A 171 -3.22 -15.33 1.78
N SER A 172 -3.44 -15.78 3.01
CA SER A 172 -2.58 -16.80 3.65
C SER A 172 -2.85 -18.23 3.18
N LEU A 173 -3.95 -18.46 2.46
CA LEU A 173 -4.36 -19.78 2.03
C LEU A 173 -3.42 -20.35 0.99
N GLN A 174 -2.73 -21.46 1.32
CA GLN A 174 -1.94 -22.25 0.38
C GLN A 174 -2.81 -23.32 -0.27
N THR A 175 -3.71 -23.91 0.51
CA THR A 175 -4.72 -24.84 0.02
C THR A 175 -5.94 -24.83 0.94
N VAL A 176 -7.11 -25.03 0.37
CA VAL A 176 -8.39 -25.19 1.08
C VAL A 176 -9.17 -26.34 0.45
N GLY A 177 -9.91 -27.08 1.27
CA GLY A 177 -10.72 -28.19 0.76
C GLY A 177 -11.51 -28.92 1.84
N ILE A 178 -12.35 -29.83 1.41
CA ILE A 178 -13.18 -30.66 2.28
C ILE A 178 -12.47 -32.01 2.49
N LEU A 179 -12.20 -32.35 3.75
CA LEU A 179 -11.64 -33.64 4.12
C LEU A 179 -12.67 -34.75 3.93
N SER A 180 -12.21 -36.01 3.85
CA SER A 180 -13.07 -37.19 3.66
C SER A 180 -14.18 -37.37 4.70
N ASN A 181 -14.08 -36.72 5.85
CA ASN A 181 -15.09 -36.69 6.90
C ASN A 181 -16.06 -35.49 6.81
N GLY A 182 -16.01 -34.71 5.73
CA GLY A 182 -16.84 -33.52 5.51
C GLY A 182 -16.34 -32.24 6.20
N THR A 183 -15.20 -32.28 6.89
CA THR A 183 -14.66 -31.09 7.57
C THR A 183 -13.94 -30.17 6.58
N LEU A 184 -14.31 -28.89 6.51
CA LEU A 184 -13.55 -27.88 5.79
C LEU A 184 -12.21 -27.64 6.52
N ALA A 185 -11.11 -27.70 5.77
CA ALA A 185 -9.77 -27.48 6.29
C ALA A 185 -8.93 -26.66 5.31
N ALA A 186 -7.94 -25.94 5.82
CA ALA A 186 -7.01 -25.20 5.02
C ALA A 186 -5.60 -25.30 5.58
N PHE A 187 -4.59 -25.29 4.70
CA PHE A 187 -3.21 -25.04 5.04
C PHE A 187 -2.90 -23.57 4.76
N ILE A 188 -2.47 -22.84 5.78
CA ILE A 188 -2.18 -21.42 5.72
C ILE A 188 -0.71 -21.17 5.99
N THR A 189 -0.16 -20.15 5.33
CA THR A 189 1.17 -19.63 5.62
C THR A 189 1.13 -18.12 5.60
N TYR A 190 1.62 -17.49 6.66
CA TYR A 190 1.69 -16.04 6.80
C TYR A 190 2.93 -15.62 7.57
N TYR A 191 3.34 -14.38 7.38
CA TYR A 191 4.38 -13.77 8.20
C TYR A 191 3.73 -13.04 9.38
N SER A 192 4.08 -13.42 10.60
CA SER A 192 3.62 -12.71 11.79
C SER A 192 4.55 -11.53 12.08
N GLU A 193 4.07 -10.33 11.85
CA GLU A 193 4.83 -9.12 12.21
C GLU A 193 4.99 -8.95 13.72
N LEU A 194 4.04 -9.48 14.50
CA LEU A 194 4.12 -9.44 15.95
C LEU A 194 5.21 -10.38 16.51
N ASP A 195 5.36 -11.56 15.89
CA ASP A 195 6.32 -12.59 16.28
C ASP A 195 7.57 -12.60 15.41
N GLN A 196 7.62 -11.77 14.34
CA GLN A 196 8.72 -11.65 13.39
C GLN A 196 9.17 -12.98 12.78
N LYS A 197 8.21 -13.83 12.39
CA LYS A 197 8.49 -15.15 11.81
C LYS A 197 7.39 -15.60 10.85
N SER A 198 7.78 -16.46 9.91
CA SER A 198 6.81 -17.19 9.09
C SER A 198 6.15 -18.31 9.90
N ILE A 199 4.83 -18.37 9.82
CA ILE A 199 4.00 -19.36 10.51
C ILE A 199 3.26 -20.17 9.45
N SER A 200 3.29 -21.50 9.57
CA SER A 200 2.50 -22.41 8.75
C SER A 200 1.61 -23.26 9.65
N GLU A 201 0.32 -23.30 9.36
CA GLU A 201 -0.69 -23.97 10.19
C GLU A 201 -1.66 -24.78 9.35
N LEU A 202 -2.10 -25.90 9.88
CA LEU A 202 -3.25 -26.63 9.38
C LEU A 202 -4.47 -26.26 10.22
N VAL A 203 -5.39 -25.49 9.64
CA VAL A 203 -6.61 -25.04 10.29
C VAL A 203 -7.78 -25.93 9.88
N LYS A 204 -8.70 -26.17 10.81
CA LYS A 204 -9.98 -26.86 10.59
C LYS A 204 -11.10 -25.94 11.00
N PHE A 205 -12.06 -25.77 10.11
CA PHE A 205 -13.25 -24.97 10.40
C PHE A 205 -14.33 -25.85 11.00
N LYS A 206 -14.95 -25.35 12.05
CA LYS A 206 -16.11 -25.97 12.68
C LYS A 206 -17.32 -25.08 12.44
N GLU A 207 -18.36 -25.64 11.86
CA GLU A 207 -19.65 -24.98 11.85
C GLU A 207 -20.16 -24.84 13.30
N ILE A 208 -20.58 -23.65 13.67
CA ILE A 208 -21.14 -23.35 14.97
C ILE A 208 -22.61 -22.93 14.84
N THR A 209 -23.44 -23.37 15.78
CA THR A 209 -24.84 -22.98 15.82
C THR A 209 -25.01 -21.54 16.29
N LYS A 210 -26.20 -20.96 16.06
CA LYS A 210 -26.54 -19.63 16.63
C LYS A 210 -26.43 -19.60 18.16
N GLU A 211 -26.69 -20.73 18.82
CA GLU A 211 -26.56 -20.84 20.26
C GLU A 211 -25.11 -20.87 20.72
N GLU A 212 -24.21 -21.55 19.97
CA GLU A 212 -22.78 -21.55 20.22
C GLU A 212 -22.15 -20.19 19.89
N TRP A 213 -22.66 -19.47 18.86
CA TRP A 213 -22.25 -18.09 18.57
C TRP A 213 -22.61 -17.17 19.75
N GLY A 214 -23.68 -17.49 20.48
CA GLY A 214 -24.07 -16.79 21.70
C GLY A 214 -24.46 -15.34 21.48
N ASN A 215 -24.14 -14.51 22.47
CA ASN A 215 -24.39 -13.07 22.46
C ASN A 215 -23.15 -12.28 22.03
N LYS A 216 -22.27 -12.86 21.19
CA LYS A 216 -21.12 -12.12 20.67
C LYS A 216 -21.58 -10.88 19.92
N LYS A 217 -20.99 -9.75 20.24
CA LYS A 217 -21.20 -8.52 19.49
C LYS A 217 -20.35 -8.56 18.21
N THR A 218 -20.83 -7.98 17.14
CA THR A 218 -20.03 -7.72 15.96
C THR A 218 -19.52 -6.30 16.05
N LEU A 219 -18.19 -6.11 15.96
CA LEU A 219 -17.57 -4.82 15.74
C LEU A 219 -17.25 -4.69 14.25
N LEU A 220 -17.77 -3.65 13.61
CA LEU A 220 -17.60 -3.44 12.18
C LEU A 220 -16.45 -2.46 11.93
N LEU A 221 -15.37 -2.97 11.32
CA LEU A 221 -14.25 -2.18 10.85
C LEU A 221 -14.45 -1.89 9.35
N ALA A 222 -14.46 -0.63 8.98
CA ALA A 222 -14.54 -0.18 7.59
C ALA A 222 -13.22 0.44 7.14
N CYS A 223 -12.77 0.06 5.94
CA CYS A 223 -11.57 0.59 5.29
C CYS A 223 -11.80 0.70 3.78
N ASP A 224 -11.03 1.55 3.11
CA ASP A 224 -10.91 1.51 1.66
C ASP A 224 -10.07 0.31 1.25
N TYR A 225 -8.90 0.13 1.84
CA TYR A 225 -8.01 -1.01 1.69
C TYR A 225 -7.58 -1.53 3.07
N LEU A 226 -7.56 -2.84 3.25
CA LEU A 226 -7.14 -3.48 4.50
C LEU A 226 -5.63 -3.68 4.52
N ASP A 227 -4.94 -2.78 5.22
CA ASP A 227 -3.50 -2.91 5.46
C ASP A 227 -3.15 -4.20 6.22
N SER A 228 -2.03 -4.82 5.88
CA SER A 228 -1.58 -6.09 6.45
C SER A 228 -1.42 -6.07 7.98
N SER A 229 -0.97 -4.95 8.54
CA SER A 229 -0.80 -4.80 9.99
C SER A 229 -2.15 -4.77 10.70
N ILE A 230 -3.15 -4.10 10.12
CA ILE A 230 -4.52 -4.04 10.63
C ILE A 230 -5.19 -5.41 10.44
N GLU A 231 -5.01 -6.04 9.28
CA GLU A 231 -5.52 -7.38 9.03
C GLU A 231 -5.02 -8.36 10.10
N GLN A 232 -3.71 -8.43 10.32
CA GLN A 232 -3.13 -9.33 11.33
C GLN A 232 -3.70 -9.08 12.74
N LEU A 233 -3.89 -7.82 13.11
CA LEU A 233 -4.51 -7.46 14.38
C LEU A 233 -5.93 -8.00 14.49
N VAL A 234 -6.75 -7.81 13.45
CA VAL A 234 -8.13 -8.31 13.39
C VAL A 234 -8.16 -9.82 13.47
N LEU A 235 -7.29 -10.51 12.73
CA LEU A 235 -7.19 -11.98 12.74
C LEU A 235 -6.82 -12.50 14.13
N GLU A 236 -5.82 -11.90 14.78
CA GLU A 236 -5.40 -12.29 16.12
C GLU A 236 -6.50 -12.06 17.15
N ALA A 237 -7.20 -10.92 17.06
CA ALA A 237 -8.33 -10.61 17.92
C ALA A 237 -9.48 -11.61 17.73
N ASN A 238 -9.85 -11.93 16.49
CA ASN A 238 -10.90 -12.91 16.19
C ASN A 238 -10.55 -14.33 16.65
N ARG A 239 -9.27 -14.72 16.62
CA ARG A 239 -8.81 -16.00 17.17
C ARG A 239 -8.94 -16.10 18.70
N LYS A 240 -8.81 -14.99 19.40
CA LYS A 240 -8.77 -14.93 20.87
C LYS A 240 -10.07 -14.48 21.52
N ALA A 241 -10.92 -13.74 20.79
CA ALA A 241 -12.10 -13.11 21.35
C ALA A 241 -13.21 -14.11 21.69
N THR A 242 -13.79 -13.95 22.88
CA THR A 242 -14.95 -14.72 23.34
C THR A 242 -16.25 -13.93 23.22
N ASP A 243 -16.18 -12.61 23.33
CA ASP A 243 -17.34 -11.74 23.53
C ASP A 243 -17.73 -10.92 22.30
N TYR A 244 -16.83 -10.81 21.30
CA TYR A 244 -17.08 -10.12 20.04
C TYR A 244 -16.42 -10.83 18.86
N VAL A 245 -16.84 -10.44 17.66
CA VAL A 245 -16.22 -10.77 16.38
C VAL A 245 -16.05 -9.48 15.61
N ILE A 246 -14.89 -9.31 15.01
CA ILE A 246 -14.64 -8.17 14.14
C ILE A 246 -14.95 -8.60 12.71
N ASP A 247 -15.89 -7.93 12.11
CA ASP A 247 -16.17 -8.03 10.67
C ASP A 247 -15.52 -6.85 9.95
N VAL A 248 -15.00 -7.10 8.75
CA VAL A 248 -14.32 -6.09 7.94
C VAL A 248 -15.11 -5.86 6.67
N VAL A 249 -15.36 -4.60 6.38
CA VAL A 249 -15.89 -4.14 5.08
C VAL A 249 -14.81 -3.35 4.38
N GLU A 250 -14.30 -3.93 3.31
CA GLU A 250 -13.34 -3.31 2.40
C GLU A 250 -14.08 -2.82 1.15
N TYR A 251 -13.88 -1.55 0.79
CA TYR A 251 -14.61 -0.88 -0.28
C TYR A 251 -13.84 -0.84 -1.61
N VAL A 252 -12.52 -0.98 -1.56
CA VAL A 252 -11.68 -1.04 -2.76
C VAL A 252 -11.24 -2.47 -2.98
N SER A 253 -11.78 -3.14 -4.00
CA SER A 253 -11.13 -4.33 -4.53
C SER A 253 -10.04 -3.89 -5.52
N SER A 254 -8.92 -4.61 -5.57
CA SER A 254 -7.83 -4.36 -6.51
C SER A 254 -8.34 -4.34 -7.95
N GLY A 255 -8.52 -3.17 -8.53
CA GLY A 255 -9.05 -2.90 -9.86
C GLY A 255 -8.42 -1.67 -10.50
N GLU A 256 -8.82 -1.31 -11.67
CA GLU A 256 -8.29 -0.20 -12.45
C GLU A 256 -8.39 1.16 -11.70
N GLU A 257 -7.53 2.11 -12.03
CA GLU A 257 -7.35 3.38 -11.33
C GLU A 257 -8.65 4.22 -11.22
N GLU A 258 -9.56 4.11 -12.20
CA GLU A 258 -10.89 4.77 -12.18
C GLU A 258 -11.81 4.16 -11.11
N ASP A 259 -11.77 2.85 -10.90
CA ASP A 259 -12.56 2.15 -9.87
C ASP A 259 -12.10 2.50 -8.45
N TYR A 260 -10.81 2.80 -8.26
CA TYR A 260 -10.27 3.20 -6.96
C TYR A 260 -10.90 4.50 -6.43
N TYR A 261 -11.00 5.53 -7.25
CA TYR A 261 -11.59 6.81 -6.83
C TYR A 261 -13.10 6.69 -6.58
N GLU A 262 -13.81 5.91 -7.39
CA GLU A 262 -15.24 5.67 -7.20
C GLU A 262 -15.49 4.84 -5.93
N ALA A 263 -14.76 3.76 -5.70
CA ALA A 263 -14.83 2.94 -4.51
C ALA A 263 -14.51 3.73 -3.24
N ARG A 264 -13.52 4.61 -3.29
CA ARG A 264 -13.18 5.52 -2.19
C ARG A 264 -14.30 6.52 -1.90
N ASN A 265 -14.94 7.07 -2.92
CA ASN A 265 -16.10 7.94 -2.74
C ASN A 265 -17.31 7.18 -2.16
N GLN A 266 -17.55 5.96 -2.60
CA GLN A 266 -18.58 5.06 -2.03
C GLN A 266 -18.27 4.74 -0.56
N TYR A 267 -17.02 4.47 -0.22
CA TYR A 267 -16.57 4.29 1.16
C TYR A 267 -16.93 5.48 2.05
N TYR A 268 -16.57 6.69 1.64
CA TYR A 268 -16.88 7.88 2.43
C TYR A 268 -18.38 8.18 2.51
N ALA A 269 -19.14 7.90 1.44
CA ALA A 269 -20.60 8.01 1.46
C ALA A 269 -21.24 6.97 2.40
N ALA A 270 -20.75 5.74 2.39
CA ALA A 270 -21.20 4.69 3.30
C ALA A 270 -20.89 5.03 4.76
N LEU A 271 -19.68 5.51 5.05
CA LEU A 271 -19.31 5.97 6.39
C LEU A 271 -20.24 7.08 6.90
N ALA A 272 -20.62 8.03 6.03
CA ALA A 272 -21.53 9.11 6.41
C ALA A 272 -22.97 8.65 6.68
N SER A 273 -23.39 7.53 6.11
CA SER A 273 -24.77 7.01 6.16
C SER A 273 -24.95 5.77 7.02
N ASN A 274 -23.92 4.94 7.17
CA ASN A 274 -23.98 3.67 7.91
C ASN A 274 -23.66 3.90 9.39
N LYS A 275 -24.67 3.72 10.24
CA LYS A 275 -24.54 3.90 11.70
C LYS A 275 -23.96 2.66 12.43
N ASP A 276 -23.76 1.57 11.71
CA ASP A 276 -23.28 0.31 12.29
C ASP A 276 -21.75 0.18 12.25
N ILE A 277 -21.03 1.18 11.66
CA ILE A 277 -19.57 1.19 11.62
C ILE A 277 -19.02 1.67 12.96
N ASP A 278 -18.18 0.83 13.58
CA ASP A 278 -17.54 1.10 14.87
C ASP A 278 -16.15 1.70 14.70
N ILE A 279 -15.34 1.13 13.81
CA ILE A 279 -13.94 1.50 13.56
C ILE A 279 -13.80 1.92 12.10
N VAL A 280 -13.11 3.02 11.86
CA VAL A 280 -12.83 3.55 10.52
C VAL A 280 -11.34 3.68 10.31
N VAL A 281 -10.86 3.22 9.15
CA VAL A 281 -9.48 3.39 8.71
C VAL A 281 -9.45 4.41 7.59
N PHE A 282 -8.68 5.47 7.78
CA PHE A 282 -8.37 6.46 6.76
C PHE A 282 -7.02 6.08 6.15
N SER A 283 -7.00 5.68 4.90
CA SER A 283 -5.78 5.29 4.19
C SER A 283 -4.82 6.45 3.95
N TYR A 284 -3.70 6.16 3.33
CA TYR A 284 -2.77 7.14 2.78
C TYR A 284 -3.53 8.18 1.93
N ASN A 285 -3.24 9.46 2.12
CA ASN A 285 -3.99 10.60 1.54
C ASN A 285 -5.45 10.77 2.03
N GLY A 286 -5.89 10.04 3.06
CA GLY A 286 -7.24 10.15 3.64
C GLY A 286 -7.43 11.27 4.66
N TYR A 287 -6.44 12.14 4.86
CA TYR A 287 -6.46 13.14 5.93
C TYR A 287 -7.58 14.17 5.79
N SER A 288 -7.87 14.66 4.59
CA SER A 288 -8.99 15.57 4.36
C SER A 288 -10.34 14.96 4.74
N SER A 289 -10.50 13.66 4.51
CA SER A 289 -11.70 12.90 4.93
C SER A 289 -11.76 12.76 6.44
N LEU A 290 -10.64 12.47 7.10
CA LEU A 290 -10.53 12.48 8.57
C LEU A 290 -10.98 13.81 9.15
N GLN A 291 -10.52 14.94 8.58
CA GLN A 291 -10.95 16.28 9.00
C GLN A 291 -12.46 16.48 8.83
N ASN A 292 -13.02 16.08 7.69
CA ASN A 292 -14.45 16.18 7.42
C ASN A 292 -15.31 15.36 8.41
N PHE A 293 -14.85 14.17 8.75
CA PHE A 293 -15.52 13.32 9.74
C PHE A 293 -15.48 13.91 11.14
N ALA A 294 -14.31 14.41 11.54
CA ALA A 294 -14.14 15.07 12.83
C ALA A 294 -15.00 16.34 12.94
N LYS A 295 -15.05 17.17 11.87
CA LYS A 295 -15.89 18.37 11.79
C LYS A 295 -17.38 18.05 11.95
N LYS A 296 -17.85 16.97 11.34
CA LYS A 296 -19.23 16.49 11.48
C LYS A 296 -19.52 15.83 12.84
N GLY A 297 -18.52 15.73 13.73
CA GLY A 297 -18.67 15.10 15.03
C GLY A 297 -18.88 13.57 14.96
N LEU A 298 -18.39 12.93 13.91
CA LEU A 298 -18.57 11.49 13.68
C LEU A 298 -17.49 10.64 14.35
N LEU A 299 -16.45 11.25 14.92
CA LEU A 299 -15.33 10.57 15.57
C LEU A 299 -15.31 10.83 17.08
N THR A 300 -15.00 9.78 17.82
CA THR A 300 -14.88 9.79 19.27
C THR A 300 -13.52 10.32 19.71
N ASP A 301 -13.44 11.02 20.83
CA ASP A 301 -12.16 11.38 21.46
C ASP A 301 -11.47 10.13 22.00
N LEU A 302 -10.30 9.82 21.48
CA LEU A 302 -9.50 8.66 21.89
C LEU A 302 -8.82 8.86 23.24
N THR A 303 -8.65 10.09 23.73
CA THR A 303 -7.91 10.39 24.96
C THR A 303 -8.44 9.63 26.18
N PRO A 304 -9.76 9.66 26.49
CA PRO A 304 -10.28 8.91 27.64
C PRO A 304 -10.20 7.38 27.45
N LEU A 305 -10.27 6.88 26.20
CA LEU A 305 -10.13 5.47 25.90
C LEU A 305 -8.69 4.98 26.12
N MET A 306 -7.72 5.80 25.72
CA MET A 306 -6.29 5.57 25.97
C MET A 306 -5.99 5.51 27.48
N GLU A 307 -6.54 6.46 28.26
CA GLU A 307 -6.37 6.50 29.71
C GLU A 307 -6.94 5.25 30.38
N ALA A 308 -8.11 4.80 29.95
CA ALA A 308 -8.77 3.59 30.49
C ALA A 308 -8.00 2.31 30.11
N ASN A 309 -7.47 2.20 28.89
CA ASN A 309 -6.66 1.07 28.43
C ASN A 309 -5.29 1.04 29.12
N GLY A 310 -4.63 2.19 29.26
CA GLY A 310 -3.36 2.38 29.97
C GLY A 310 -2.10 1.89 29.24
N SER A 311 -2.20 1.32 28.05
CA SER A 311 -1.04 0.83 27.28
C SER A 311 -0.27 1.95 26.56
N ILE A 312 -0.93 3.05 26.28
CA ILE A 312 -0.37 4.24 25.63
C ILE A 312 -0.99 5.50 26.21
N LYS A 313 -0.19 6.56 26.37
CA LYS A 313 -0.63 7.89 26.79
C LYS A 313 -0.38 8.89 25.67
N LYS A 314 -1.17 9.96 25.64
CA LYS A 314 -0.99 11.06 24.69
C LYS A 314 0.44 11.65 24.75
N SER A 315 1.05 11.71 25.94
CA SER A 315 2.44 12.18 26.14
C SER A 315 3.51 11.27 25.54
N ASP A 316 3.21 10.00 25.28
CA ASP A 316 4.14 9.04 24.69
C ASP A 316 4.28 9.25 23.18
N ILE A 317 3.34 9.96 22.56
CA ILE A 317 3.26 10.21 21.12
C ILE A 317 3.98 11.52 20.78
N PHE A 318 4.59 11.61 19.59
CA PHE A 318 5.17 12.85 19.10
C PHE A 318 4.12 13.96 19.04
N ASP A 319 4.48 15.15 19.49
CA ASP A 319 3.54 16.28 19.61
C ASP A 319 3.01 16.72 18.23
N SER A 320 3.84 16.64 17.18
CA SER A 320 3.42 16.88 15.80
C SER A 320 2.30 15.92 15.37
N ILE A 321 2.40 14.63 15.68
CA ILE A 321 1.35 13.62 15.38
C ILE A 321 0.08 13.92 16.19
N VAL A 322 0.23 14.22 17.49
CA VAL A 322 -0.91 14.59 18.33
C VAL A 322 -1.63 15.82 17.76
N ASN A 323 -0.88 16.82 17.32
CA ASN A 323 -1.45 18.08 16.81
C ASN A 323 -2.23 17.86 15.51
N ILE A 324 -1.69 17.06 14.56
CA ILE A 324 -2.40 16.80 13.30
C ILE A 324 -3.62 15.90 13.47
N CYS A 325 -3.59 14.97 14.43
CA CYS A 325 -4.69 14.06 14.73
C CYS A 325 -5.70 14.63 15.75
N SER A 326 -5.48 15.85 16.25
CA SER A 326 -6.39 16.52 17.16
C SER A 326 -7.23 17.57 16.43
N MET A 327 -8.54 17.49 16.58
CA MET A 327 -9.51 18.41 15.99
C MET A 327 -10.52 18.84 17.07
N ASN A 328 -10.76 20.15 17.20
CA ASN A 328 -11.60 20.69 18.28
C ASN A 328 -11.17 20.17 19.68
N ASP A 329 -9.86 20.19 19.97
CA ASP A 329 -9.24 19.71 21.21
C ASP A 329 -9.38 18.20 21.51
N LYS A 330 -9.93 17.42 20.58
CA LYS A 330 -10.10 15.97 20.70
C LYS A 330 -9.08 15.24 19.83
N LEU A 331 -8.45 14.21 20.35
CA LEU A 331 -7.64 13.28 19.58
C LEU A 331 -8.58 12.30 18.90
N VAL A 332 -8.81 12.45 17.59
CA VAL A 332 -9.88 11.73 16.87
C VAL A 332 -9.40 10.51 16.08
N ALA A 333 -8.10 10.38 15.87
CA ALA A 333 -7.49 9.23 15.21
C ALA A 333 -6.03 9.07 15.62
N LEU A 334 -5.44 7.90 15.33
CA LEU A 334 -4.01 7.65 15.46
C LEU A 334 -3.51 6.92 14.22
N PRO A 335 -2.40 7.37 13.59
CA PRO A 335 -1.79 6.62 12.50
C PRO A 335 -1.03 5.40 13.00
N THR A 336 -0.91 4.37 12.16
CA THR A 336 -0.14 3.14 12.47
C THR A 336 1.36 3.37 12.41
N GLY A 337 1.78 4.30 11.58
CA GLY A 337 3.14 4.78 11.37
C GLY A 337 3.10 6.07 10.54
N PHE A 338 4.27 6.62 10.25
CA PHE A 338 4.39 7.80 9.41
C PHE A 338 5.79 7.93 8.82
N GLY A 339 5.91 8.79 7.81
CA GLY A 339 7.18 9.28 7.28
C GLY A 339 7.16 10.80 7.19
N ILE A 340 8.29 11.39 6.90
CA ILE A 340 8.44 12.84 6.73
C ILE A 340 8.93 13.14 5.32
N SER A 341 8.15 13.89 4.56
CA SER A 341 8.63 14.50 3.32
C SER A 341 9.20 15.89 3.60
N THR A 342 10.40 16.14 3.10
CA THR A 342 11.12 17.39 3.27
C THR A 342 11.98 17.68 2.05
N LEU A 343 12.57 18.86 1.96
CA LEU A 343 13.62 19.14 0.99
C LEU A 343 14.98 19.12 1.68
N VAL A 344 15.92 18.38 1.08
CA VAL A 344 17.34 18.42 1.43
C VAL A 344 18.08 19.25 0.41
N ALA A 345 18.78 20.27 0.86
CA ALA A 345 19.50 21.20 -0.01
C ALA A 345 21.01 21.08 0.17
N ASN A 346 21.77 21.42 -0.91
CA ASN A 346 23.20 21.49 -0.86
C ASN A 346 23.63 22.65 0.05
N PRO A 347 24.30 22.41 1.20
CA PRO A 347 24.68 23.47 2.14
C PRO A 347 25.61 24.53 1.54
N GLN A 348 26.35 24.19 0.47
CA GLN A 348 27.23 25.16 -0.22
C GLN A 348 26.42 26.17 -1.03
N VAL A 349 25.17 25.83 -1.41
CA VAL A 349 24.26 26.70 -2.16
C VAL A 349 23.36 27.50 -1.23
N VAL A 350 22.71 26.84 -0.27
CA VAL A 350 21.69 27.46 0.59
C VAL A 350 22.24 27.95 1.94
N GLY A 351 23.48 27.56 2.29
CA GLY A 351 24.04 27.84 3.62
C GLY A 351 23.38 26.99 4.71
N ASN A 352 23.34 27.52 5.93
CA ASN A 352 22.83 26.84 7.13
C ASN A 352 21.46 27.41 7.58
N GLY A 353 20.66 27.92 6.65
CA GLY A 353 19.29 28.35 6.95
C GLY A 353 18.44 27.17 7.47
N GLU A 354 17.55 27.43 8.41
CA GLU A 354 16.69 26.36 8.98
C GLU A 354 15.34 26.26 8.27
N SER A 355 14.96 27.30 7.53
CA SER A 355 13.73 27.39 6.74
C SER A 355 13.88 28.50 5.69
N TRP A 356 12.96 28.59 4.79
CA TRP A 356 12.83 29.65 3.78
C TRP A 356 11.37 29.91 3.43
N THR A 357 11.09 31.15 3.03
CA THR A 357 9.80 31.50 2.45
C THR A 357 9.76 31.15 0.97
N VAL A 358 8.55 31.06 0.40
CA VAL A 358 8.37 30.87 -1.06
C VAL A 358 9.11 31.96 -1.84
N LYS A 359 9.05 33.21 -1.34
CA LYS A 359 9.75 34.32 -1.97
C LYS A 359 11.27 34.14 -1.91
N GLU A 360 11.84 33.73 -0.80
CA GLU A 360 13.29 33.52 -0.65
C GLU A 360 13.78 32.38 -1.56
N ALA A 361 13.03 31.28 -1.67
CA ALA A 361 13.34 30.18 -2.57
C ALA A 361 13.28 30.62 -4.04
N MET A 362 12.28 31.41 -4.42
CA MET A 362 12.14 31.99 -5.76
C MET A 362 13.28 32.96 -6.07
N ASP A 363 13.61 33.86 -5.14
CA ASP A 363 14.69 34.85 -5.31
C ASP A 363 16.06 34.14 -5.43
N LEU A 364 16.28 33.05 -4.66
CA LEU A 364 17.48 32.23 -4.77
C LEU A 364 17.57 31.59 -6.16
N LEU A 365 16.51 30.90 -6.61
CA LEU A 365 16.51 30.26 -7.93
C LEU A 365 16.77 31.26 -9.06
N ASN A 366 16.13 32.43 -9.00
CA ASN A 366 16.32 33.51 -9.98
C ASN A 366 17.74 34.13 -9.95
N SER A 367 18.46 33.99 -8.85
CA SER A 367 19.86 34.48 -8.72
C SER A 367 20.88 33.46 -9.23
N MET A 368 20.48 32.22 -9.45
CA MET A 368 21.37 31.15 -9.91
C MET A 368 21.65 31.24 -11.41
N PRO A 369 22.73 30.60 -11.92
CA PRO A 369 22.98 30.50 -13.35
C PRO A 369 21.79 29.95 -14.13
N GLU A 370 21.60 30.39 -15.38
CA GLU A 370 20.61 29.87 -16.30
C GLU A 370 20.74 28.34 -16.43
N GLY A 371 19.60 27.61 -16.34
CA GLY A 371 19.56 26.15 -16.37
C GLY A 371 19.69 25.49 -15.00
N THR A 372 19.90 26.25 -13.90
CA THR A 372 19.84 25.68 -12.55
C THR A 372 18.42 25.26 -12.25
N LYS A 373 18.25 24.03 -11.72
CA LYS A 373 16.96 23.49 -11.29
C LYS A 373 16.77 23.69 -9.79
N PHE A 374 15.53 23.89 -9.36
CA PHE A 374 15.22 23.91 -7.94
C PHE A 374 15.26 22.49 -7.36
N THR A 375 14.50 21.56 -7.95
CA THR A 375 14.60 20.11 -7.72
C THR A 375 14.65 19.39 -9.07
N GLN A 376 15.17 18.16 -9.09
CA GLN A 376 15.40 17.44 -10.35
C GLN A 376 14.10 17.04 -11.04
N TYR A 377 13.14 16.51 -10.31
CA TYR A 377 11.95 15.87 -10.88
C TYR A 377 10.63 16.60 -10.60
N ALA A 378 10.68 17.77 -9.95
CA ALA A 378 9.47 18.49 -9.65
C ALA A 378 8.78 19.00 -10.92
N THR A 379 7.50 18.75 -10.99
CA THR A 379 6.59 19.37 -11.96
C THR A 379 5.89 20.57 -11.33
N ARG A 380 5.37 21.44 -12.17
CA ARG A 380 4.60 22.62 -11.74
C ARG A 380 3.43 22.25 -10.84
N ASP A 381 2.67 21.25 -11.26
CA ASP A 381 1.45 20.83 -10.58
C ASP A 381 1.79 20.14 -9.26
N GLY A 382 2.81 19.27 -9.23
CA GLY A 382 3.29 18.63 -7.99
C GLY A 382 3.85 19.64 -6.98
N MET A 383 4.66 20.60 -7.43
CA MET A 383 5.18 21.65 -6.53
C MET A 383 4.05 22.55 -5.99
N LEU A 384 3.05 22.88 -6.82
CA LEU A 384 1.88 23.63 -6.36
C LEU A 384 1.11 22.85 -5.29
N GLU A 385 0.92 21.55 -5.49
CA GLU A 385 0.21 20.71 -4.53
C GLU A 385 0.92 20.65 -3.17
N ASP A 386 2.23 20.38 -3.17
CA ASP A 386 3.04 20.36 -1.94
C ASP A 386 2.98 21.71 -1.20
N LEU A 387 3.13 22.81 -1.92
CA LEU A 387 3.09 24.14 -1.33
C LEU A 387 1.72 24.51 -0.78
N ILE A 388 0.63 24.06 -1.42
CA ILE A 388 -0.72 24.29 -0.91
C ILE A 388 -0.94 23.46 0.36
N ASP A 389 -0.58 22.18 0.37
CA ASP A 389 -0.76 21.32 1.55
C ASP A 389 0.02 21.82 2.76
N LEU A 390 1.16 22.46 2.55
CA LEU A 390 1.95 23.08 3.62
C LEU A 390 1.36 24.40 4.11
N ASN A 391 0.98 25.27 3.17
CA ASN A 391 0.65 26.66 3.46
C ASN A 391 -0.86 26.91 3.57
N TYR A 392 -1.75 25.91 3.35
CA TYR A 392 -3.20 26.15 3.28
C TYR A 392 -3.76 26.86 4.53
N ARG A 393 -3.23 26.56 5.71
CA ARG A 393 -3.71 27.16 6.96
C ARG A 393 -3.51 28.68 7.02
N SER A 394 -2.53 29.21 6.28
CA SER A 394 -2.33 30.65 6.12
C SER A 394 -3.39 31.29 5.21
N PHE A 395 -4.02 30.50 4.35
CA PHE A 395 -4.94 30.98 3.31
C PHE A 395 -6.39 30.53 3.50
N ILE A 396 -6.60 29.35 4.13
CA ILE A 396 -7.91 28.70 4.21
C ILE A 396 -8.18 28.24 5.64
N ASP A 397 -9.23 28.76 6.23
CA ASP A 397 -9.80 28.29 7.50
C ASP A 397 -11.02 27.40 7.17
N ILE A 398 -10.77 26.10 7.03
CA ILE A 398 -11.80 25.10 6.68
C ILE A 398 -12.89 25.06 7.77
N GLU A 399 -12.52 25.23 9.05
CA GLU A 399 -13.47 25.15 10.16
C GLU A 399 -14.47 26.32 10.14
N LYS A 400 -13.98 27.54 9.81
CA LYS A 400 -14.82 28.73 9.73
C LYS A 400 -15.39 28.98 8.34
N GLY A 401 -15.04 28.15 7.35
CA GLY A 401 -15.48 28.32 5.98
C GLY A 401 -15.02 29.63 5.34
N LYS A 402 -13.77 30.03 5.59
CA LYS A 402 -13.18 31.27 5.09
C LYS A 402 -11.89 31.01 4.35
N CYS A 403 -11.60 31.82 3.35
CA CYS A 403 -10.30 31.81 2.68
C CYS A 403 -9.85 33.23 2.32
N ASP A 404 -8.55 33.40 2.15
CA ASP A 404 -7.86 34.58 1.64
C ASP A 404 -6.80 34.14 0.64
N LEU A 405 -7.23 33.92 -0.60
CA LEU A 405 -6.43 33.43 -1.72
C LEU A 405 -6.10 34.54 -2.74
N ASP A 406 -6.46 35.78 -2.45
CA ASP A 406 -6.11 36.95 -3.27
C ASP A 406 -5.09 37.85 -2.55
N ASN A 407 -4.12 37.22 -1.86
CA ASN A 407 -3.02 37.91 -1.20
C ASN A 407 -1.68 37.66 -1.88
N GLU A 408 -0.64 38.42 -1.56
CA GLU A 408 0.68 38.32 -2.22
C GLU A 408 1.38 36.99 -1.92
N GLU A 409 1.21 36.42 -0.73
CA GLU A 409 1.85 35.13 -0.38
C GLU A 409 1.31 34.00 -1.26
N PHE A 410 0.01 33.92 -1.48
CA PHE A 410 -0.59 32.93 -2.37
C PHE A 410 -0.22 33.19 -3.83
N LYS A 411 -0.13 34.47 -4.26
CA LYS A 411 0.37 34.82 -5.58
C LYS A 411 1.81 34.36 -5.79
N ASP A 412 2.66 34.45 -4.76
CA ASP A 412 4.03 33.96 -4.81
C ASP A 412 4.09 32.43 -4.90
N VAL A 413 3.18 31.68 -4.28
CA VAL A 413 3.03 30.23 -4.48
C VAL A 413 2.76 29.92 -5.96
N LEU A 414 1.82 30.61 -6.61
CA LEU A 414 1.52 30.44 -8.03
C LEU A 414 2.70 30.87 -8.95
N ARG A 415 3.38 31.96 -8.63
CA ARG A 415 4.55 32.43 -9.39
C ARG A 415 5.71 31.43 -9.29
N PHE A 416 5.95 30.92 -8.10
CA PHE A 416 7.02 29.95 -7.87
C PHE A 416 6.75 28.63 -8.59
N SER A 417 5.54 28.08 -8.47
CA SER A 417 5.16 26.85 -9.17
C SER A 417 5.23 27.00 -10.70
N ALA A 418 4.98 28.21 -11.23
CA ALA A 418 5.13 28.50 -12.66
C ALA A 418 6.57 28.38 -13.20
N LEU A 419 7.58 28.36 -12.33
CA LEU A 419 8.99 28.17 -12.72
C LEU A 419 9.33 26.73 -13.07
N PHE A 420 8.43 25.78 -12.76
CA PHE A 420 8.65 24.36 -13.00
C PHE A 420 8.01 23.91 -14.33
N PRO A 421 8.53 22.84 -14.97
CA PRO A 421 7.94 22.29 -16.19
C PRO A 421 6.56 21.69 -15.89
N LYS A 422 5.65 21.70 -16.89
CA LYS A 422 4.35 21.06 -16.78
C LYS A 422 4.48 19.55 -16.58
N GLU A 423 5.34 18.95 -17.39
CA GLU A 423 5.61 17.53 -17.42
C GLU A 423 7.11 17.34 -17.45
N TYR A 424 7.56 16.24 -16.89
CA TYR A 424 8.95 15.86 -16.94
C TYR A 424 9.19 15.06 -18.22
N ASP A 425 10.22 15.44 -18.99
CA ASP A 425 10.61 14.71 -20.18
C ASP A 425 11.62 13.61 -19.79
N TYR A 426 11.13 12.37 -19.73
CA TYR A 426 11.96 11.20 -19.43
C TYR A 426 12.78 10.70 -20.63
N ASP A 427 12.49 11.17 -21.85
CA ASP A 427 13.11 10.73 -23.10
C ASP A 427 14.27 11.66 -23.54
N ASP A 428 14.61 12.67 -22.75
CA ASP A 428 15.71 13.57 -23.03
C ASP A 428 17.07 12.86 -22.84
N ASP A 429 17.71 12.46 -23.94
CA ASP A 429 19.05 11.83 -23.97
C ASP A 429 20.18 12.72 -23.37
N SER A 430 19.89 13.96 -23.01
CA SER A 430 20.82 14.88 -22.33
C SER A 430 20.87 14.68 -20.80
N TYR A 431 20.39 13.54 -20.30
CA TYR A 431 20.24 13.24 -18.87
C TYR A 431 21.58 13.27 -18.14
N ALA A 432 21.80 14.35 -17.42
CA ALA A 432 22.87 14.39 -16.43
C ALA A 432 22.42 13.61 -15.17
N ASP A 433 23.32 12.86 -14.57
CA ASP A 433 23.05 12.11 -13.36
C ASP A 433 22.52 13.04 -12.23
N PRO A 434 21.35 12.75 -11.62
CA PRO A 434 20.73 13.62 -10.62
C PRO A 434 21.62 13.90 -9.41
N TYR A 435 22.39 12.92 -8.98
CA TYR A 435 23.28 13.07 -7.83
C TYR A 435 24.49 13.96 -8.16
N GLU A 436 25.00 13.89 -9.41
CA GLU A 436 26.05 14.79 -9.87
C GLU A 436 25.57 16.23 -10.01
N GLU A 437 24.34 16.42 -10.54
CA GLU A 437 23.72 17.74 -10.64
C GLU A 437 23.52 18.39 -9.27
N LEU A 438 23.01 17.60 -8.31
CA LEU A 438 22.78 18.03 -6.94
C LEU A 438 24.09 18.32 -6.20
N GLY A 439 25.08 17.43 -6.30
CA GLY A 439 26.41 17.61 -5.70
C GLY A 439 27.18 18.80 -6.25
N ALA A 440 27.03 19.09 -7.55
CA ALA A 440 27.62 20.23 -8.20
C ALA A 440 26.87 21.57 -7.97
N GLY A 441 25.72 21.56 -7.31
CA GLY A 441 24.89 22.74 -7.08
C GLY A 441 24.17 23.25 -8.32
N ARG A 442 24.04 22.44 -9.37
CA ARG A 442 23.22 22.74 -10.56
C ARG A 442 21.75 22.39 -10.32
N THR A 443 21.49 21.56 -9.33
CA THR A 443 20.19 21.41 -8.67
C THR A 443 20.34 21.88 -7.23
N ILE A 444 19.41 22.72 -6.74
CA ILE A 444 19.52 23.38 -5.43
C ILE A 444 19.22 22.41 -4.30
N CYS A 445 18.14 21.64 -4.44
CA CYS A 445 17.66 20.71 -3.43
C CYS A 445 17.01 19.49 -4.09
N ASP A 446 16.75 18.48 -3.27
CA ASP A 446 16.03 17.27 -3.67
C ASP A 446 14.91 16.96 -2.68
N THR A 447 13.87 16.28 -3.15
CA THR A 447 12.82 15.75 -2.31
C THR A 447 13.33 14.57 -1.51
N CYS A 448 13.16 14.62 -0.20
CA CYS A 448 13.67 13.61 0.71
C CYS A 448 12.54 13.02 1.57
N TYR A 449 12.40 11.70 1.55
CA TYR A 449 11.50 10.97 2.44
C TYR A 449 12.29 10.35 3.59
N LEU A 450 12.05 10.87 4.79
CA LEU A 450 12.70 10.40 6.02
C LEU A 450 11.83 9.34 6.68
N SER A 451 12.18 8.09 6.51
CA SER A 451 11.65 6.93 7.24
C SER A 451 12.74 6.18 8.00
N ASP A 452 14.01 6.37 7.59
CA ASP A 452 15.20 5.82 8.24
C ASP A 452 16.40 6.76 8.05
N TYR A 453 17.58 6.34 8.53
CA TYR A 453 18.81 7.14 8.47
C TYR A 453 19.62 6.97 7.18
N SER A 454 19.35 5.94 6.38
CA SER A 454 20.19 5.59 5.22
C SER A 454 20.23 6.72 4.20
N VAL A 455 19.09 7.37 3.97
CA VAL A 455 18.97 8.50 3.06
C VAL A 455 19.87 9.67 3.46
N LEU A 456 20.09 9.88 4.77
CA LEU A 456 21.00 10.94 5.26
C LEU A 456 22.44 10.68 4.82
N GLN A 457 22.89 9.42 4.86
CA GLN A 457 24.25 9.03 4.43
C GLN A 457 24.40 9.13 2.91
N VAL A 458 23.35 8.89 2.14
CA VAL A 458 23.33 9.11 0.70
C VAL A 458 23.58 10.59 0.38
N TYR A 459 22.84 11.50 0.99
CA TYR A 459 23.04 12.94 0.75
C TYR A 459 24.37 13.45 1.29
N GLU A 460 24.86 12.93 2.41
CA GLU A 460 26.20 13.24 2.91
C GLU A 460 27.29 12.79 1.91
N ARG A 461 27.12 11.64 1.25
CA ARG A 461 28.01 11.18 0.18
C ARG A 461 27.95 12.08 -1.04
N ILE A 462 26.76 12.55 -1.44
CA ILE A 462 26.56 13.43 -2.59
C ILE A 462 27.20 14.81 -2.35
N PHE A 463 26.98 15.41 -1.18
CA PHE A 463 27.45 16.76 -0.86
C PHE A 463 28.91 16.79 -0.32
N GLY A 464 29.44 15.64 0.13
CA GLY A 464 30.70 15.59 0.86
C GLY A 464 30.64 16.21 2.27
N THR A 465 29.44 16.54 2.75
CA THR A 465 29.13 17.12 4.06
C THR A 465 27.66 16.81 4.38
N PRO A 466 27.21 16.83 5.65
CA PRO A 466 25.79 16.66 5.96
C PRO A 466 24.90 17.61 5.15
N GLY A 467 23.82 17.08 4.60
CA GLY A 467 22.83 17.88 3.85
C GLY A 467 22.07 18.85 4.75
N ASN A 468 21.56 19.94 4.20
CA ASN A 468 20.67 20.85 4.92
C ASN A 468 19.20 20.48 4.67
N TYR A 469 18.53 19.88 5.66
CA TYR A 469 17.11 19.50 5.62
C TYR A 469 16.24 20.72 5.94
N ILE A 470 16.24 21.68 5.02
CA ILE A 470 15.62 22.99 5.16
C ILE A 470 14.09 22.95 5.03
N GLY A 471 13.54 21.90 4.41
CA GLY A 471 12.11 21.76 4.16
C GLY A 471 11.61 22.48 2.91
N TYR A 472 10.32 22.30 2.62
CA TYR A 472 9.67 23.03 1.54
C TYR A 472 9.51 24.52 1.92
N PRO A 473 9.43 25.43 0.93
CA PRO A 473 9.18 26.83 1.20
C PRO A 473 7.83 27.08 1.87
N THR A 474 7.82 27.80 2.97
CA THR A 474 6.60 28.12 3.74
C THR A 474 6.69 29.50 4.33
N SER A 475 5.53 30.08 4.67
CA SER A 475 5.46 31.38 5.35
C SER A 475 5.84 31.33 6.84
N GLU A 476 5.97 30.14 7.43
CA GLU A 476 6.19 29.97 8.87
C GLU A 476 7.55 29.33 9.18
N GLU A 477 7.56 28.12 9.71
CA GLU A 477 8.76 27.43 10.17
C GLU A 477 9.26 26.38 9.14
N ASN A 478 9.87 25.31 9.58
CA ASN A 478 10.38 24.26 8.69
C ASN A 478 9.23 23.56 7.93
N GLY A 479 9.28 23.59 6.61
CA GLY A 479 8.28 23.03 5.72
C GLY A 479 8.37 21.52 5.54
N ALA A 480 8.24 20.75 6.60
CA ALA A 480 8.16 19.30 6.53
C ALA A 480 6.71 18.81 6.56
N LEU A 481 6.40 17.83 5.71
CA LEU A 481 5.08 17.18 5.60
C LEU A 481 5.11 15.82 6.29
N ILE A 482 4.08 15.55 7.11
CA ILE A 482 3.84 14.21 7.65
C ILE A 482 3.05 13.40 6.62
N ASN A 483 3.56 12.22 6.31
CA ASN A 483 2.85 11.21 5.51
C ASN A 483 2.40 10.11 6.48
N MET A 484 1.11 10.00 6.72
CA MET A 484 0.57 8.96 7.60
C MET A 484 0.35 7.66 6.81
N ASP A 485 0.73 6.53 7.37
CA ASP A 485 0.50 5.20 6.76
C ASP A 485 -0.97 4.74 6.82
N GLY A 486 -1.81 5.53 7.36
CA GLY A 486 -3.21 5.31 7.61
C GLY A 486 -3.54 5.71 9.03
N ALA A 487 -4.73 6.22 9.25
CA ALA A 487 -5.16 6.65 10.56
C ALA A 487 -6.43 5.90 10.97
N ILE A 488 -6.48 5.44 12.21
CA ILE A 488 -7.61 4.68 12.74
C ILE A 488 -8.38 5.55 13.71
N GLY A 489 -9.67 5.73 13.42
CA GLY A 489 -10.63 6.42 14.28
C GLY A 489 -11.73 5.47 14.78
N ILE A 490 -12.39 5.86 15.85
CA ILE A 490 -13.58 5.18 16.40
C ILE A 490 -14.77 6.10 16.21
N THR A 491 -15.85 5.57 15.66
CA THR A 491 -17.04 6.39 15.38
C THR A 491 -17.79 6.74 16.65
N THR A 492 -18.56 7.84 16.62
CA THR A 492 -19.45 8.20 17.75
C THR A 492 -20.68 7.29 17.86
N ASN A 493 -20.92 6.44 16.86
CA ASN A 493 -21.98 5.44 16.86
C ASN A 493 -21.51 4.07 17.35
N ALA A 494 -20.21 3.89 17.63
CA ALA A 494 -19.68 2.61 18.08
C ALA A 494 -20.42 2.11 19.33
N ASP A 495 -20.87 0.86 19.28
CA ASP A 495 -21.62 0.23 20.38
C ASP A 495 -20.78 0.09 21.65
N ASP A 496 -19.46 -0.10 21.49
CA ASP A 496 -18.50 -0.26 22.59
C ASP A 496 -17.16 0.39 22.22
N PRO A 497 -17.04 1.74 22.34
CA PRO A 497 -15.82 2.46 21.98
C PRO A 497 -14.58 1.96 22.71
N GLN A 498 -14.70 1.50 23.97
CA GLN A 498 -13.57 0.98 24.71
C GLN A 498 -13.09 -0.36 24.13
N ALA A 499 -13.98 -1.28 23.79
CA ALA A 499 -13.62 -2.53 23.13
C ALA A 499 -12.96 -2.27 21.77
N CYS A 500 -13.44 -1.28 21.01
CA CYS A 500 -12.81 -0.85 19.76
C CYS A 500 -11.38 -0.34 19.99
N PHE A 501 -11.15 0.48 21.01
CA PHE A 501 -9.81 0.98 21.34
C PHE A 501 -8.90 -0.16 21.85
N ASP A 502 -9.40 -1.03 22.71
CA ASP A 502 -8.64 -2.18 23.23
C ASP A 502 -8.20 -3.12 22.12
N LEU A 503 -8.99 -3.22 21.04
CA LEU A 503 -8.63 -3.94 19.84
C LEU A 503 -7.44 -3.30 19.12
N ILE A 504 -7.46 -2.00 18.86
CA ILE A 504 -6.42 -1.32 18.09
C ILE A 504 -5.18 -0.96 18.93
N ALA A 505 -5.29 -0.93 20.24
CA ALA A 505 -4.21 -0.57 21.14
C ALA A 505 -2.89 -1.37 20.96
N PRO A 506 -2.92 -2.68 20.60
CA PRO A 506 -1.69 -3.44 20.29
C PRO A 506 -0.86 -2.86 19.15
N LEU A 507 -1.45 -2.16 18.18
CA LEU A 507 -0.71 -1.47 17.11
C LEU A 507 0.23 -0.38 17.66
N TYR A 508 -0.14 0.20 18.80
CA TYR A 508 0.55 1.32 19.44
C TYR A 508 1.37 0.89 20.66
N LYS A 509 1.59 -0.44 20.85
CA LYS A 509 2.43 -0.92 21.94
C LYS A 509 3.88 -0.44 21.79
N LEU A 510 4.60 -0.38 22.89
CA LEU A 510 6.04 -0.14 22.86
C LEU A 510 6.74 -1.23 22.06
N ARG A 511 7.48 -0.85 21.03
CA ARG A 511 8.28 -1.75 20.20
C ARG A 511 9.73 -1.74 20.65
N THR A 512 10.35 -2.91 20.73
CA THR A 512 11.76 -3.07 21.16
C THR A 512 12.69 -3.32 19.98
N TYR A 513 12.16 -3.69 18.81
CA TYR A 513 12.90 -3.95 17.56
C TYR A 513 14.04 -4.97 17.73
N GLU A 514 13.79 -6.07 18.46
CA GLU A 514 14.82 -7.06 18.80
C GLU A 514 15.43 -7.77 17.59
N ASP A 515 14.69 -7.87 16.48
CA ASP A 515 15.04 -8.68 15.32
C ASP A 515 15.34 -7.90 14.02
N GLY A 516 15.74 -6.62 14.11
CA GLY A 516 16.26 -5.86 12.96
C GLY A 516 15.25 -5.68 11.82
N THR A 517 13.98 -5.53 12.13
CA THR A 517 12.89 -5.36 11.17
C THR A 517 13.14 -4.18 10.24
N ASN A 518 12.97 -4.43 8.96
CA ASN A 518 12.84 -3.40 7.94
C ASN A 518 11.63 -2.52 8.29
N MET A 519 11.90 -1.30 8.67
CA MET A 519 10.89 -0.33 9.02
C MET A 519 10.78 0.64 7.88
N TYR A 520 9.67 0.53 7.17
CA TYR A 520 9.34 1.47 6.09
C TYR A 520 8.72 2.77 6.63
N SER A 521 8.46 2.84 7.94
CA SER A 521 7.82 3.98 8.59
C SER A 521 8.33 4.22 10.00
N LEU A 522 8.22 5.47 10.44
CA LEU A 522 8.56 5.90 11.79
C LEU A 522 7.41 5.58 12.76
N PRO A 523 7.71 5.09 13.98
CA PRO A 523 6.69 4.86 14.99
C PRO A 523 6.17 6.16 15.58
N ILE A 524 4.88 6.23 15.89
CA ILE A 524 4.27 7.41 16.51
C ILE A 524 4.73 7.65 17.96
N ARG A 525 5.27 6.60 18.63
CA ARG A 525 5.74 6.68 20.01
C ARG A 525 7.20 7.13 20.10
N LYS A 526 7.47 8.12 20.95
CA LYS A 526 8.81 8.65 21.23
C LYS A 526 9.77 7.57 21.77
N ASP A 527 9.28 6.70 22.66
CA ASP A 527 10.08 5.61 23.24
C ASP A 527 10.35 4.47 22.24
N SER A 528 9.40 4.14 21.38
CA SER A 528 9.62 3.21 20.27
C SER A 528 10.63 3.76 19.27
N PHE A 529 10.57 5.04 18.93
CA PHE A 529 11.56 5.70 18.07
C PHE A 529 12.97 5.61 18.68
N LYS A 530 13.09 5.89 19.97
CA LYS A 530 14.37 5.73 20.67
C LYS A 530 14.91 4.30 20.60
N ASN A 531 14.07 3.29 20.84
CA ASN A 531 14.47 1.89 20.71
C ASN A 531 14.92 1.55 19.29
N MET A 532 14.21 2.07 18.29
CA MET A 532 14.53 1.91 16.87
C MET A 532 15.91 2.48 16.54
N THR A 533 16.19 3.72 16.97
CA THR A 533 17.47 4.37 16.71
C THR A 533 18.65 3.68 17.40
N GLU A 534 18.44 3.12 18.59
CA GLU A 534 19.46 2.28 19.24
C GLU A 534 19.73 0.97 18.46
N LYS A 535 18.69 0.39 17.86
CA LYS A 535 18.86 -0.78 16.99
C LYS A 535 19.59 -0.44 15.69
N TRP A 536 19.32 0.71 15.07
CA TRP A 536 20.09 1.17 13.93
C TRP A 536 21.60 1.24 14.19
N LYS A 537 21.99 1.64 15.41
CA LYS A 537 23.40 1.71 15.83
C LYS A 537 24.05 0.34 16.08
N THR A 538 23.26 -0.71 16.26
CA THR A 538 23.72 -2.02 16.73
C THR A 538 23.36 -3.17 15.80
N LYS A 539 23.00 -2.89 14.51
CA LYS A 539 22.79 -3.93 13.49
C LYS A 539 24.05 -4.78 13.31
N GLU A 540 23.89 -6.08 13.06
CA GLU A 540 25.02 -6.99 12.78
C GLU A 540 25.62 -6.74 11.39
N SER A 541 24.84 -6.24 10.45
CA SER A 541 25.26 -5.88 9.08
C SER A 541 24.51 -4.66 8.58
N TYR A 542 25.15 -3.95 7.67
CA TYR A 542 24.60 -2.77 7.02
C TYR A 542 24.56 -3.02 5.51
N ASP A 543 23.54 -2.46 4.85
CA ASP A 543 23.37 -2.61 3.41
C ASP A 543 24.41 -1.81 2.64
N THR A 544 24.73 -2.26 1.44
CA THR A 544 25.54 -1.52 0.47
C THR A 544 24.64 -1.07 -0.67
N TRP A 545 24.64 0.23 -0.95
CA TRP A 545 23.84 0.81 -2.02
C TRP A 545 24.77 1.28 -3.15
N TYR A 546 24.46 0.89 -4.37
CA TYR A 546 25.08 1.47 -5.56
C TYR A 546 24.35 2.76 -5.90
N LEU A 547 25.09 3.87 -5.93
CA LEU A 547 24.50 5.20 -6.20
C LEU A 547 24.54 5.52 -7.70
N ASN A 548 25.73 5.61 -8.27
CA ASN A 548 25.97 5.81 -9.70
C ASN A 548 27.43 5.47 -10.05
N GLU A 549 27.86 5.66 -11.31
CA GLU A 549 29.24 5.36 -11.75
C GLU A 549 30.30 6.24 -11.07
N THR A 550 29.98 7.49 -10.74
CA THR A 550 30.92 8.46 -10.14
C THR A 550 31.05 8.29 -8.63
N LEU A 551 29.91 8.12 -7.92
CA LEU A 551 29.89 8.00 -6.46
C LEU A 551 30.15 6.57 -5.99
N GLY A 552 29.94 5.58 -6.88
CA GLY A 552 30.17 4.17 -6.64
C GLY A 552 29.22 3.56 -5.61
N GLU A 553 29.73 2.56 -4.90
CA GLU A 553 29.03 1.90 -3.80
C GLU A 553 29.18 2.70 -2.50
N LEU A 554 28.10 2.75 -1.73
CA LEU A 554 28.05 3.28 -0.38
C LEU A 554 27.69 2.18 0.59
N GLU A 555 28.66 1.75 1.38
CA GLU A 555 28.41 0.86 2.52
C GLU A 555 27.83 1.69 3.67
N MET A 556 26.58 1.42 4.04
CA MET A 556 25.91 2.11 5.14
C MET A 556 26.65 1.88 6.45
N GLN A 557 26.69 2.89 7.27
CA GLN A 557 27.35 2.85 8.58
C GLN A 557 26.30 2.99 9.70
N PRO A 558 26.62 2.61 10.94
CA PRO A 558 25.79 2.96 12.09
C PRO A 558 25.50 4.47 12.08
N PRO A 559 24.23 4.90 12.28
CA PRO A 559 23.92 6.32 12.28
C PRO A 559 24.63 7.04 13.44
N THR A 560 25.10 8.24 13.15
CA THR A 560 25.61 9.16 14.17
C THR A 560 24.45 9.74 14.98
N GLN A 561 24.74 10.30 16.16
CA GLN A 561 23.74 11.00 16.95
C GLN A 561 23.20 12.23 16.17
N GLU A 562 24.04 12.94 15.44
CA GLU A 562 23.63 14.08 14.60
C GLU A 562 22.61 13.67 13.54
N GLN A 563 22.81 12.52 12.87
CA GLN A 563 21.86 12.00 11.89
C GLN A 563 20.50 11.67 12.54
N ILE A 564 20.50 11.09 13.75
CA ILE A 564 19.28 10.81 14.51
C ILE A 564 18.57 12.13 14.90
N ASP A 565 19.34 13.12 15.37
CA ASP A 565 18.82 14.43 15.79
C ASP A 565 18.19 15.17 14.61
N ILE A 566 18.71 15.01 13.38
CA ILE A 566 18.11 15.54 12.16
C ILE A 566 16.73 14.95 11.93
N ILE A 567 16.56 13.62 12.05
CA ILE A 567 15.26 12.96 11.87
C ILE A 567 14.29 13.46 12.95
N GLU A 568 14.71 13.43 14.23
CA GLU A 568 13.85 13.85 15.34
C GLU A 568 13.44 15.33 15.22
N LYS A 569 14.37 16.20 14.78
CA LYS A 569 14.06 17.62 14.51
C LYS A 569 12.98 17.76 13.43
N ASN A 570 13.09 17.01 12.31
CA ASN A 570 12.09 17.07 11.25
C ASN A 570 10.74 16.52 11.70
N ILE A 571 10.69 15.47 12.52
CA ILE A 571 9.45 14.97 13.13
C ILE A 571 8.78 16.05 13.99
N ASN A 572 9.55 16.69 14.87
CA ASN A 572 9.01 17.68 15.81
C ASN A 572 8.59 18.99 15.13
N ASN A 573 9.25 19.36 14.04
CA ASN A 573 9.01 20.59 13.31
C ASN A 573 8.05 20.44 12.12
N ALA A 574 7.53 19.24 11.87
CA ALA A 574 6.59 19.03 10.77
C ALA A 574 5.28 19.76 11.03
N ILE A 575 4.85 20.60 10.09
CA ILE A 575 3.68 21.49 10.22
C ILE A 575 2.52 21.11 9.31
N GLY A 576 2.79 20.38 8.22
CA GLY A 576 1.80 19.97 7.24
C GLY A 576 1.55 18.47 7.25
N VAL A 577 0.48 18.09 6.58
CA VAL A 577 0.13 16.69 6.30
C VAL A 577 -0.16 16.56 4.83
N GLN A 578 0.41 15.57 4.17
CA GLN A 578 0.09 15.30 2.78
C GLN A 578 -1.40 14.95 2.62
N GLY A 579 -2.06 15.54 1.63
CA GLY A 579 -3.50 15.36 1.43
C GLY A 579 -4.38 16.13 2.42
N ALA A 580 -3.86 17.18 3.05
CA ALA A 580 -4.59 17.96 4.05
C ALA A 580 -5.74 18.77 3.46
N LEU A 581 -5.61 19.24 2.24
CA LEU A 581 -6.64 20.03 1.59
C LEU A 581 -7.62 19.12 0.82
N PRO A 582 -8.95 19.36 0.92
CA PRO A 582 -9.94 18.66 0.11
C PRO A 582 -9.62 18.69 -1.38
N THR A 583 -9.77 17.55 -2.06
CA THR A 583 -9.47 17.40 -3.48
C THR A 583 -10.21 18.43 -4.34
N GLU A 584 -11.45 18.76 -3.98
CA GLU A 584 -12.26 19.74 -4.70
C GLU A 584 -11.67 21.15 -4.63
N ILE A 585 -11.10 21.54 -3.48
CA ILE A 585 -10.41 22.83 -3.36
C ILE A 585 -9.11 22.81 -4.20
N LYS A 586 -8.34 21.73 -4.13
CA LYS A 586 -7.14 21.57 -4.96
C LYS A 586 -7.50 21.68 -6.45
N ASN A 587 -8.53 20.96 -6.90
CA ASN A 587 -8.99 21.01 -8.28
C ASN A 587 -9.40 22.43 -8.70
N ILE A 588 -10.12 23.17 -7.86
CA ILE A 588 -10.47 24.57 -8.14
C ILE A 588 -9.22 25.41 -8.35
N ILE A 589 -8.23 25.26 -7.47
CA ILE A 589 -6.97 26.03 -7.57
C ILE A 589 -6.22 25.66 -8.85
N MET A 590 -6.08 24.36 -9.14
CA MET A 590 -5.35 23.86 -10.32
C MET A 590 -6.01 24.30 -11.63
N GLU A 591 -7.36 24.18 -11.72
CA GLU A 591 -8.13 24.59 -12.90
C GLU A 591 -7.92 26.07 -13.21
N GLU A 592 -8.11 26.96 -12.24
CA GLU A 592 -7.97 28.40 -12.45
C GLU A 592 -6.52 28.83 -12.69
N ALA A 593 -5.55 28.20 -11.98
CA ALA A 593 -4.13 28.46 -12.15
C ALA A 593 -3.65 28.10 -13.56
N SER A 594 -4.31 27.16 -14.26
CA SER A 594 -3.95 26.75 -15.61
C SER A 594 -3.96 27.92 -16.61
N ALA A 595 -4.88 28.89 -16.45
CA ALA A 595 -4.95 30.10 -17.27
C ALA A 595 -3.78 31.07 -17.03
N PHE A 596 -3.24 31.10 -15.81
CA PHE A 596 -2.01 31.83 -15.51
C PHE A 596 -0.78 31.11 -16.11
N TYR A 597 -0.73 29.81 -16.00
CA TYR A 597 0.38 29.01 -16.52
C TYR A 597 0.46 28.97 -18.06
N SER A 598 -0.67 29.07 -18.75
CA SER A 598 -0.71 29.22 -20.22
C SER A 598 -0.35 30.64 -20.69
N GLY A 599 -0.33 31.61 -19.78
CA GLY A 599 -0.13 33.03 -20.11
C GLY A 599 -1.39 33.76 -20.58
N ASP A 600 -2.56 33.09 -20.50
CA ASP A 600 -3.86 33.70 -20.90
C ASP A 600 -4.33 34.77 -19.91
N LYS A 601 -3.94 34.63 -18.64
CA LYS A 601 -4.25 35.57 -17.55
C LYS A 601 -3.01 35.84 -16.70
N THR A 602 -3.01 36.98 -16.06
CA THR A 602 -2.03 37.31 -15.00
C THR A 602 -2.39 36.65 -13.66
N VAL A 603 -1.45 36.55 -12.74
CA VAL A 603 -1.70 36.05 -11.39
C VAL A 603 -2.78 36.89 -10.69
N ASP A 604 -2.79 38.23 -10.89
CA ASP A 604 -3.78 39.15 -10.32
C ASP A 604 -5.20 38.95 -10.90
N GLU A 605 -5.34 38.33 -12.07
CA GLU A 605 -6.62 38.00 -12.67
C GLU A 605 -7.15 36.63 -12.24
N VAL A 606 -6.27 35.66 -11.92
CA VAL A 606 -6.71 34.31 -11.51
C VAL A 606 -6.99 34.20 -10.02
N THR A 607 -6.24 34.88 -9.15
CA THR A 607 -6.42 34.76 -7.70
C THR A 607 -7.80 35.21 -7.20
N PRO A 608 -8.44 36.27 -7.71
CA PRO A 608 -9.84 36.59 -7.36
C PRO A 608 -10.85 35.52 -7.79
N LEU A 609 -10.58 34.79 -8.90
CA LEU A 609 -11.44 33.69 -9.37
C LEU A 609 -11.31 32.49 -8.43
N ILE A 610 -10.07 32.10 -8.10
CA ILE A 610 -9.77 31.04 -7.12
C ILE A 610 -10.47 31.39 -5.80
N GLN A 611 -10.25 32.60 -5.27
CA GLN A 611 -10.88 33.10 -4.06
C GLN A 611 -12.40 32.96 -4.09
N SER A 612 -13.04 33.36 -5.18
CA SER A 612 -14.50 33.31 -5.33
C SER A 612 -15.03 31.87 -5.34
N ARG A 613 -14.40 30.98 -6.13
CA ARG A 613 -14.83 29.59 -6.26
C ARG A 613 -14.63 28.82 -4.95
N VAL A 614 -13.48 28.98 -4.30
CA VAL A 614 -13.19 28.33 -3.01
C VAL A 614 -14.15 28.86 -1.92
N THR A 615 -14.46 30.16 -1.90
CA THR A 615 -15.44 30.73 -0.94
C THR A 615 -16.82 30.08 -1.13
N ILE A 616 -17.28 29.90 -2.38
CA ILE A 616 -18.56 29.23 -2.69
C ILE A 616 -18.53 27.80 -2.15
N TYR A 617 -17.52 27.01 -2.52
CA TYR A 617 -17.36 25.62 -2.06
C TYR A 617 -17.40 25.53 -0.52
N LEU A 618 -16.61 26.36 0.16
CA LEU A 618 -16.58 26.39 1.64
C LEU A 618 -17.95 26.77 2.24
N SER A 619 -18.73 27.62 1.58
CA SER A 619 -20.07 28.02 2.06
C SER A 619 -21.13 26.92 1.85
N GLU A 620 -20.94 26.05 0.86
CA GLU A 620 -21.86 24.93 0.56
C GLU A 620 -21.57 23.69 1.43
N THR A 621 -20.33 23.54 1.88
CA THR A 621 -19.87 22.38 2.67
C THR A 621 -19.78 22.63 4.18
N ASN A 622 -20.04 23.85 4.64
CA ASN A 622 -20.11 24.27 6.06
C ASN A 622 -21.59 24.29 6.54
#